data_47a6b859fe7a6553f9441a0288ef2469
#
_entry.id   47a6b859fe7a6553f9441a0288ef2469
#
_cell.length_a   1.000
_cell.length_b   1.000
_cell.length_c   1.000
_cell.angle_alpha   90.00
_cell.angle_beta   90.00
_cell.angle_gamma   90.00
#
_symmetry.space_group_name_H-M   'P 1'
#
loop_
_entity.id
_entity.type
_entity.pdbx_description
1 polymer ?
#
loop_
_entity_poly.entity_id
_entity_poly.type
_entity_poly.pdbx_seq_one_letter_code
_entity_poly.pdbx_strand_id
1 'polypeptide(L)'
;FYSYYVLIKAEIARAQADREKAIFYYLRTINHAKKHSYTLLQAVANEFLAELYAIDQHRFAKGRFEEAHCLYLQCGAKAKARILSEKLPQIFQRQGEASAFLDPSTSVTLSSRTTERYCRTLDLESVIKASQALSSE
;
A
#
# COMPACT_ATOMS: atom_id res chain seq x y z
N PHE A 1 -13.41 16.54 0.58
CA PHE A 1 -12.57 17.45 1.37
C PHE A 1 -12.12 16.87 2.70
N TYR A 2 -12.97 16.12 3.39
CA TYR A 2 -12.65 15.55 4.70
C TYR A 2 -11.41 14.63 4.68
N SER A 3 -11.30 13.74 3.69
CA SER A 3 -10.16 12.83 3.56
C SER A 3 -8.83 13.57 3.38
N TYR A 4 -8.82 14.63 2.58
CA TYR A 4 -7.64 15.48 2.39
C TYR A 4 -7.27 16.24 3.67
N TYR A 5 -8.26 16.73 4.38
CA TYR A 5 -8.06 17.41 5.66
C TYR A 5 -7.41 16.49 6.69
N VAL A 6 -7.88 15.24 6.78
CA VAL A 6 -7.32 14.24 7.70
C VAL A 6 -5.90 13.83 7.27
N LEU A 7 -5.64 13.72 5.96
CA LEU A 7 -4.30 13.47 5.43
C LEU A 7 -3.32 14.59 5.80
N ILE A 8 -3.74 15.84 5.66
CA ILE A 8 -2.91 16.99 6.05
C ILE A 8 -2.60 16.95 7.55
N LYS A 9 -3.57 16.60 8.39
CA LYS A 9 -3.34 16.40 9.83
C LYS A 9 -2.31 15.29 10.11
N ALA A 10 -2.35 14.20 9.34
CA ALA A 10 -1.36 13.13 9.44
C ALA A 10 0.05 13.66 9.12
N GLU A 11 0.20 14.44 8.06
CA GLU A 11 1.48 15.03 7.68
C GLU A 11 1.99 16.04 8.72
N ILE A 12 1.12 16.85 9.29
CA ILE A 12 1.47 17.76 10.37
C ILE A 12 1.96 16.98 11.59
N ALA A 13 1.26 15.92 12.00
CA ALA A 13 1.66 15.06 13.11
C ALA A 13 3.00 14.38 12.84
N ARG A 14 3.23 13.94 11.60
CA ARG A 14 4.52 13.38 11.17
C ARG A 14 5.65 14.41 11.29
N ALA A 15 5.42 15.64 10.85
CA ALA A 15 6.40 16.74 10.95
C ALA A 15 6.70 17.11 12.40
N GLN A 16 5.72 16.96 13.29
CA GLN A 16 5.87 17.20 14.75
C GLN A 16 6.50 16.01 15.48
N ALA A 17 6.89 14.95 14.77
CA ALA A 17 7.40 13.70 15.32
C ALA A 17 6.40 12.98 16.26
N ASP A 18 5.12 13.29 16.18
CA ASP A 18 4.04 12.61 16.89
C ASP A 18 3.56 11.41 16.06
N ARG A 19 4.29 10.31 16.20
CA ARG A 19 4.09 9.11 15.40
C ARG A 19 2.72 8.48 15.60
N GLU A 20 2.25 8.40 16.83
CA GLU A 20 0.97 7.77 17.15
C GLU A 20 -0.20 8.51 16.49
N LYS A 21 -0.20 9.83 16.58
CA LYS A 21 -1.20 10.66 15.90
C LYS A 21 -1.09 10.55 14.38
N ALA A 22 0.12 10.52 13.83
CA ALA A 22 0.32 10.34 12.40
C ALA A 22 -0.29 9.04 11.91
N ILE A 23 0.01 7.92 12.57
CA ILE A 23 -0.56 6.59 12.26
C ILE A 23 -2.09 6.62 12.35
N PHE A 24 -2.64 7.19 13.41
CA PHE A 24 -4.07 7.31 13.61
C PHE A 24 -4.76 8.05 12.46
N TYR A 25 -4.21 9.20 12.05
CA TYR A 25 -4.77 10.00 10.96
C TYR A 25 -4.59 9.33 9.59
N TYR A 26 -3.48 8.65 9.33
CA TYR A 26 -3.31 7.89 8.09
C TYR A 26 -4.32 6.74 7.98
N LEU A 27 -4.51 5.96 9.03
CA LEU A 27 -5.51 4.89 9.07
C LEU A 27 -6.92 5.44 8.87
N ARG A 28 -7.23 6.57 9.48
CA ARG A 28 -8.52 7.24 9.30
C ARG A 28 -8.73 7.73 7.87
N THR A 29 -7.68 8.28 7.24
CA THR A 29 -7.69 8.66 5.83
C THR A 29 -7.95 7.45 4.92
N ILE A 30 -7.24 6.35 5.16
CA ILE A 30 -7.38 5.11 4.39
C ILE A 30 -8.81 4.58 4.48
N ASN A 31 -9.36 4.47 5.68
CA ASN A 31 -10.71 3.98 5.89
C ASN A 31 -11.77 4.86 5.23
N HIS A 32 -11.64 6.17 5.34
CA HIS A 32 -12.57 7.10 4.71
C HIS A 32 -12.43 7.10 3.18
N ALA A 33 -11.21 7.07 2.66
CA ALA A 33 -10.95 6.98 1.22
C ALA A 33 -11.49 5.68 0.63
N LYS A 34 -11.33 4.57 1.33
CA LYS A 34 -11.87 3.26 0.94
C LYS A 34 -13.40 3.30 0.87
N LYS A 35 -14.06 3.87 1.88
CA LYS A 35 -15.52 3.99 1.92
C LYS A 35 -16.09 4.82 0.76
N HIS A 36 -15.37 5.83 0.30
CA HIS A 36 -15.80 6.73 -0.77
C HIS A 36 -15.15 6.45 -2.14
N SER A 37 -14.42 5.32 -2.25
CA SER A 37 -13.75 4.90 -3.50
C SER A 37 -12.71 5.91 -4.02
N TYR A 38 -12.07 6.66 -3.15
CA TYR A 38 -10.98 7.57 -3.48
C TYR A 38 -9.66 6.78 -3.58
N THR A 39 -9.51 5.99 -4.62
CA THR A 39 -8.42 5.02 -4.80
C THR A 39 -7.04 5.66 -4.74
N LEU A 40 -6.84 6.79 -5.41
CA LEU A 40 -5.57 7.51 -5.39
C LEU A 40 -5.20 7.99 -3.98
N LEU A 41 -6.15 8.55 -3.27
CA LEU A 41 -5.93 9.05 -1.92
C LEU A 41 -5.63 7.90 -0.94
N GLN A 42 -6.31 6.78 -1.11
CA GLN A 42 -6.05 5.54 -0.37
C GLN A 42 -4.62 5.03 -0.64
N ALA A 43 -4.17 5.06 -1.90
CA ALA A 43 -2.82 4.66 -2.29
C ALA A 43 -1.75 5.54 -1.62
N VAL A 44 -1.92 6.85 -1.70
CA VAL A 44 -0.99 7.84 -1.10
C VAL A 44 -0.91 7.67 0.42
N ALA A 45 -2.04 7.52 1.09
CA ALA A 45 -2.08 7.34 2.54
C ALA A 45 -1.42 6.02 2.97
N ASN A 46 -1.59 4.93 2.21
CA ASN A 46 -0.90 3.67 2.45
C ASN A 46 0.61 3.79 2.25
N GLU A 47 1.06 4.49 1.21
CA GLU A 47 2.49 4.73 0.95
C GLU A 47 3.14 5.49 2.12
N PHE A 48 2.54 6.58 2.56
CA PHE A 48 3.07 7.38 3.67
C PHE A 48 3.06 6.62 5.01
N LEU A 49 2.01 5.85 5.26
CA LEU A 49 1.95 4.98 6.44
C LEU A 49 3.02 3.88 6.39
N ALA A 50 3.25 3.32 5.20
CA ALA A 50 4.29 2.33 4.99
C ALA A 50 5.69 2.91 5.25
N GLU A 51 5.99 4.12 4.78
CA GLU A 51 7.24 4.83 5.07
C GLU A 51 7.43 5.03 6.56
N LEU A 52 6.37 5.37 7.28
CA LEU A 52 6.41 5.54 8.72
C LEU A 52 6.68 4.22 9.46
N TYR A 53 6.04 3.13 9.03
CA TYR A 53 6.29 1.80 9.58
C TYR A 53 7.68 1.25 9.22
N ALA A 54 8.23 1.62 8.07
CA ALA A 54 9.56 1.17 7.64
C ALA A 54 10.68 1.58 8.59
N ILE A 55 10.47 2.58 9.43
CA ILE A 55 11.45 3.03 10.43
C ILE A 55 11.64 1.98 11.54
N ASP A 56 10.55 1.41 12.08
CA ASP A 56 10.62 0.51 13.25
C ASP A 56 9.88 -0.82 13.07
N GLN A 57 8.89 -0.88 12.21
CA GLN A 57 7.97 -2.01 12.08
C GLN A 57 7.87 -2.49 10.64
N HIS A 58 8.98 -2.92 10.09
CA HIS A 58 9.10 -3.34 8.70
C HIS A 58 8.07 -4.39 8.24
N ARG A 59 7.63 -5.25 9.17
CA ARG A 59 6.61 -6.26 8.86
C ARG A 59 5.29 -5.64 8.40
N PHE A 60 4.86 -4.57 9.06
CA PHE A 60 3.65 -3.84 8.67
C PHE A 60 3.87 -2.95 7.45
N ALA A 61 5.08 -2.43 7.28
CA ALA A 61 5.45 -1.62 6.13
C ALA A 61 5.26 -2.36 4.81
N LYS A 62 5.67 -3.62 4.75
CA LYS A 62 5.54 -4.46 3.54
C LYS A 62 4.10 -4.52 3.04
N GLY A 63 3.16 -4.91 3.89
CA GLY A 63 1.75 -5.01 3.53
C GLY A 63 1.16 -3.69 3.06
N ARG A 64 1.55 -2.58 3.66
CA ARG A 64 1.10 -1.24 3.26
C ARG A 64 1.68 -0.80 1.92
N PHE A 65 2.94 -1.09 1.64
CA PHE A 65 3.56 -0.82 0.34
C PHE A 65 2.92 -1.64 -0.78
N GLU A 66 2.65 -2.93 -0.55
CA GLU A 66 1.98 -3.80 -1.51
C GLU A 66 0.57 -3.29 -1.83
N GLU A 67 -0.18 -2.91 -0.81
CA GLU A 67 -1.51 -2.33 -0.99
C GLU A 67 -1.47 -1.00 -1.76
N ALA A 68 -0.54 -0.12 -1.44
CA ALA A 68 -0.34 1.13 -2.17
C ALA A 68 0.00 0.88 -3.64
N HIS A 69 0.88 -0.07 -3.91
CA HIS A 69 1.26 -0.46 -5.27
C HIS A 69 0.04 -0.94 -6.08
N CYS A 70 -0.76 -1.84 -5.51
CA CYS A 70 -1.99 -2.31 -6.14
C CYS A 70 -2.97 -1.17 -6.44
N LEU A 71 -3.17 -0.27 -5.49
CA LEU A 71 -4.07 0.86 -5.65
C LEU A 71 -3.59 1.85 -6.72
N TYR A 72 -2.29 2.10 -6.81
CA TYR A 72 -1.72 2.91 -7.88
C TYR A 72 -1.95 2.29 -9.26
N LEU A 73 -1.81 0.97 -9.39
CA LEU A 73 -2.13 0.27 -10.63
C LEU A 73 -3.61 0.37 -10.98
N GLN A 74 -4.51 0.20 -10.00
CA GLN A 74 -5.95 0.29 -10.19
C GLN A 74 -6.39 1.68 -10.68
N CYS A 75 -5.78 2.76 -10.19
CA CYS A 75 -6.12 4.11 -10.63
C CYS A 75 -5.34 4.59 -11.86
N GLY A 76 -4.52 3.72 -12.46
CA GLY A 76 -3.76 4.05 -13.67
C GLY A 76 -2.46 4.81 -13.45
N ALA A 77 -2.04 5.01 -12.20
CA ALA A 77 -0.79 5.69 -11.86
C ALA A 77 0.43 4.76 -12.00
N LYS A 78 0.66 4.25 -13.20
CA LYS A 78 1.71 3.26 -13.51
C LYS A 78 3.12 3.73 -13.18
N ALA A 79 3.42 5.01 -13.43
CA ALA A 79 4.72 5.60 -13.11
C ALA A 79 4.99 5.56 -11.60
N LYS A 80 4.00 5.90 -10.80
CA LYS A 80 4.09 5.87 -9.34
C LYS A 80 4.24 4.43 -8.81
N ALA A 81 3.48 3.49 -9.36
CA ALA A 81 3.59 2.07 -9.04
C ALA A 81 4.99 1.52 -9.36
N ARG A 82 5.59 1.91 -10.49
CA ARG A 82 6.95 1.52 -10.85
C ARG A 82 7.99 2.08 -9.88
N ILE A 83 7.90 3.36 -9.54
CA ILE A 83 8.80 3.99 -8.56
C ILE A 83 8.72 3.26 -7.22
N LEU A 84 7.52 2.90 -6.80
CA LEU A 84 7.31 2.18 -5.55
C LEU A 84 7.90 0.78 -5.59
N SER A 85 7.75 0.06 -6.71
CA SER A 85 8.34 -1.28 -6.88
C SER A 85 9.87 -1.26 -6.91
N GLU A 86 10.48 -0.18 -7.39
CA GLU A 86 11.94 0.03 -7.36
C GLU A 86 12.45 0.32 -5.94
N LYS A 87 11.66 1.00 -5.12
CA LYS A 87 11.99 1.29 -3.71
C LYS A 87 11.85 0.08 -2.80
N LEU A 88 10.89 -0.80 -3.07
CA LEU A 88 10.59 -1.97 -2.25
C LEU A 88 11.79 -2.88 -1.98
N PRO A 89 12.58 -3.30 -2.98
CA PRO A 89 13.75 -4.15 -2.75
C PRO A 89 14.79 -3.48 -1.85
N GLN A 90 15.00 -2.18 -1.99
CA GLN A 90 15.98 -1.44 -1.18
C GLN A 90 15.60 -1.38 0.29
N ILE A 91 14.30 -1.27 0.57
CA ILE A 91 13.78 -1.25 1.95
C ILE A 91 13.91 -2.64 2.59
N PHE A 92 13.69 -3.71 1.82
CA PHE A 92 13.73 -5.08 2.33
C PHE A 92 15.11 -5.72 2.29
N GLN A 93 16.02 -5.29 1.42
CA GLN A 93 17.41 -5.77 1.40
C GLN A 93 18.18 -5.40 2.66
N ARG A 94 17.89 -4.26 3.27
CA ARG A 94 18.48 -3.89 4.57
C ARG A 94 18.10 -4.84 5.72
N GLN A 95 17.05 -5.65 5.55
CA GLN A 95 16.63 -6.67 6.52
C GLN A 95 17.16 -8.06 6.20
N GLY A 96 17.49 -8.32 4.95
CA GLY A 96 17.98 -9.63 4.48
C GLY A 96 19.36 -10.00 5.03
N GLU A 97 20.12 -9.07 5.57
CA GLU A 97 21.38 -9.36 6.26
C GLU A 97 21.19 -10.14 7.57
N ALA A 98 19.99 -10.11 8.13
CA ALA A 98 19.65 -10.87 9.35
C ALA A 98 19.12 -12.29 9.05
N SER A 99 18.77 -12.62 7.82
CA SER A 99 18.30 -13.95 7.40
C SER A 99 19.02 -14.43 6.14
N ALA A 100 20.33 -14.62 6.28
CA ALA A 100 21.27 -14.92 5.21
C ALA A 100 21.13 -16.32 4.58
N PHE A 101 20.01 -17.02 4.71
CA PHE A 101 19.81 -18.37 4.22
C PHE A 101 18.86 -18.53 3.03
N LEU A 102 18.32 -17.43 2.48
CA LEU A 102 17.47 -17.46 1.28
C LEU A 102 18.19 -16.76 0.13
N ASP A 103 18.30 -17.49 -0.99
CA ASP A 103 18.92 -17.03 -2.21
C ASP A 103 18.30 -15.70 -2.69
N PRO A 104 19.05 -14.58 -2.72
CA PRO A 104 18.47 -13.26 -3.01
C PRO A 104 17.89 -13.12 -4.42
N SER A 105 18.28 -14.00 -5.34
CA SER A 105 17.76 -13.98 -6.71
C SER A 105 16.34 -14.55 -6.84
N THR A 106 15.92 -15.43 -5.93
CA THR A 106 14.61 -16.08 -5.97
C THR A 106 13.52 -15.25 -5.25
N SER A 107 13.88 -14.51 -4.21
CA SER A 107 12.93 -13.75 -3.39
C SER A 107 12.39 -12.51 -4.08
N VAL A 108 13.20 -11.82 -4.90
CA VAL A 108 12.79 -10.59 -5.61
C VAL A 108 11.79 -10.91 -6.72
N THR A 109 11.95 -12.01 -7.43
CA THR A 109 11.06 -12.45 -8.51
C THR A 109 9.72 -12.95 -7.98
N LEU A 110 9.71 -13.63 -6.84
CA LEU A 110 8.51 -14.12 -6.18
C LEU A 110 7.66 -12.98 -5.58
N SER A 111 8.29 -11.97 -5.04
CA SER A 111 7.61 -10.80 -4.45
C SER A 111 6.82 -10.01 -5.50
N SER A 112 7.40 -9.73 -6.66
CA SER A 112 6.72 -9.03 -7.75
C SER A 112 5.54 -9.84 -8.31
N ARG A 113 5.72 -11.14 -8.51
CA ARG A 113 4.67 -12.04 -9.02
C ARG A 113 3.53 -12.21 -8.02
N THR A 114 3.82 -12.26 -6.73
CA THR A 114 2.80 -12.38 -5.68
C THR A 114 1.94 -11.13 -5.61
N THR A 115 2.54 -9.95 -5.70
CA THR A 115 1.81 -8.68 -5.70
C THR A 115 0.92 -8.54 -6.94
N GLU A 116 1.42 -8.89 -8.12
CA GLU A 116 0.61 -8.91 -9.35
C GLU A 116 -0.54 -9.90 -9.26
N ARG A 117 -0.31 -11.10 -8.73
CA ARG A 117 -1.37 -12.10 -8.53
C ARG A 117 -2.43 -11.61 -7.54
N TYR A 118 -2.02 -11.00 -6.45
CA TYR A 118 -2.94 -10.44 -5.46
C TYR A 118 -3.83 -9.35 -6.07
N CYS A 119 -3.26 -8.42 -6.83
CA CYS A 119 -4.02 -7.39 -7.52
C CYS A 119 -4.98 -7.98 -8.56
N ARG A 120 -4.55 -8.96 -9.34
CA ARG A 120 -5.39 -9.66 -10.32
C ARG A 120 -6.52 -10.44 -9.65
N THR A 121 -6.27 -11.09 -8.54
CA THR A 121 -7.29 -11.85 -7.79
C THR A 121 -8.37 -10.91 -7.24
N LEU A 122 -8.00 -9.75 -6.74
CA LEU A 122 -8.94 -8.72 -6.28
C LEU A 122 -9.81 -8.20 -7.43
N ASP A 123 -9.23 -7.94 -8.60
CA ASP A 123 -9.97 -7.50 -9.78
C ASP A 123 -10.94 -8.58 -10.29
N LEU A 124 -10.54 -9.86 -10.28
CA LEU A 124 -11.39 -10.98 -10.65
C LEU A 124 -12.56 -11.14 -9.68
N GLU A 125 -12.35 -11.02 -8.38
CA GLU A 125 -13.42 -11.07 -7.39
C GLU A 125 -14.42 -9.92 -7.59
N SER A 126 -13.96 -8.72 -7.88
CA SER A 126 -14.81 -7.58 -8.18
C SER A 126 -15.63 -7.80 -9.45
N VAL A 127 -15.04 -8.36 -10.50
CA VAL A 127 -15.74 -8.70 -11.75
C VAL A 127 -16.74 -9.82 -11.52
N ILE A 128 -16.41 -10.86 -10.78
CA ILE A 128 -17.31 -11.97 -10.45
C ILE A 128 -18.51 -11.46 -9.64
N LYS A 129 -18.31 -10.62 -8.64
CA LYS A 129 -19.38 -10.00 -7.86
C LYS A 129 -20.30 -9.13 -8.70
N ALA A 130 -19.73 -8.32 -9.60
CA ALA A 130 -20.52 -7.52 -10.55
C ALA A 130 -21.32 -8.39 -11.51
N SER A 131 -20.75 -9.48 -12.03
CA SER A 131 -21.44 -10.44 -12.89
C SER A 131 -22.57 -11.17 -12.15
N GLN A 132 -22.38 -11.56 -10.90
CA GLN A 132 -23.42 -12.19 -10.08
C GLN A 132 -24.55 -11.22 -9.74
N ALA A 133 -24.27 -9.96 -9.47
CA ALA A 133 -25.29 -8.93 -9.28
C ALA A 133 -26.14 -8.70 -10.53
N LEU A 134 -25.53 -8.76 -11.72
CA LEU A 134 -26.23 -8.64 -13.01
C LEU A 134 -27.05 -9.89 -13.36
N SER A 135 -26.61 -11.08 -12.97
CA SER A 135 -27.33 -12.34 -13.28
C SER A 135 -28.44 -12.67 -12.28
N SER A 136 -28.56 -11.95 -11.18
CA SER A 136 -29.66 -12.13 -10.20
C SER A 136 -30.90 -11.27 -10.54
N GLU A 137 -30.87 -10.47 -11.58
CA GLU A 137 -32.01 -9.76 -12.15
C GLU A 137 -32.57 -10.54 -13.34
#